data_60b82ce4a322578d2ef764d5f3b58b28
#
_entry.id   60b82ce4a322578d2ef764d5f3b58b28
#
_cell.length_a   1.000
_cell.length_b   1.000
_cell.length_c   1.000
_cell.angle_alpha   90.00
_cell.angle_beta   90.00
_cell.angle_gamma   90.00
#
_symmetry.space_group_name_H-M   'P 1'
#
loop_
_entity.id
_entity.type
_entity.pdbx_description
1 polymer ?
#
loop_
_entity_poly.entity_id
_entity_poly.type
_entity_poly.pdbx_seq_one_letter_code
_entity_poly.pdbx_strand_id
1 'polypeptide(L)'
;VEELLVKFNHLIKEYQDRGMYSPMEQVCGRVKSISSILDKAQKKNIEVDKIEEQLDDIAGIRIICQFVEDIEKVADLIRNRSDMQVVTEKDYINHMKSSGYRSYHMIVSYPVETFSGTKTIRVEIQIRTLAMNFWSTIEHSLQYKYKQHMPDHIREKLSRVADAIIVLDNEMSTVRSEIMDAQNSCQIQTNLVKDILNNIQNLYTIANKRELVKIQDEFYRIYETKDLEQLRRFHSDLDNITEGYHVQAFE
;
A
#
# COMPACT_ATOMS: atom_id res chain seq x y z
N VAL A 1 20.26 4.90 -10.99
CA VAL A 1 19.72 4.51 -9.69
C VAL A 1 19.34 5.74 -8.89
N GLU A 2 20.22 6.73 -8.73
CA GLU A 2 20.00 7.92 -7.92
C GLU A 2 18.76 8.72 -8.32
N GLU A 3 18.55 8.97 -9.61
CA GLU A 3 17.35 9.65 -10.13
C GLU A 3 16.07 8.94 -9.72
N LEU A 4 16.01 7.61 -9.84
CA LEU A 4 14.86 6.83 -9.44
C LEU A 4 14.61 6.87 -7.94
N LEU A 5 15.68 6.85 -7.13
CA LEU A 5 15.57 7.03 -5.68
C LEU A 5 14.96 8.38 -5.32
N VAL A 6 15.41 9.46 -5.96
CA VAL A 6 14.85 10.80 -5.76
C VAL A 6 13.37 10.82 -6.14
N LYS A 7 13.00 10.26 -7.30
CA LYS A 7 11.61 10.25 -7.78
C LYS A 7 10.67 9.46 -6.84
N PHE A 8 11.06 8.25 -6.42
CA PHE A 8 10.22 7.45 -5.53
C PHE A 8 10.15 8.04 -4.12
N ASN A 9 11.26 8.57 -3.57
CA ASN A 9 11.23 9.26 -2.29
C ASN A 9 10.39 10.54 -2.33
N HIS A 10 10.37 11.24 -3.47
CA HIS A 10 9.48 12.39 -3.68
C HIS A 10 8.01 11.98 -3.61
N LEU A 11 7.63 10.86 -4.23
CA LEU A 11 6.27 10.33 -4.13
C LEU A 11 5.87 10.01 -2.68
N ILE A 12 6.75 9.34 -1.92
CA ILE A 12 6.49 9.08 -0.49
C ILE A 12 6.22 10.39 0.24
N LYS A 13 7.06 11.39 0.01
CA LYS A 13 6.90 12.71 0.65
C LYS A 13 5.60 13.39 0.23
N GLU A 14 5.21 13.31 -1.03
CA GLU A 14 3.96 13.89 -1.54
C GLU A 14 2.72 13.29 -0.84
N TYR A 15 2.70 11.96 -0.61
CA TYR A 15 1.66 11.31 0.18
C TYR A 15 1.63 11.86 1.62
N GLN A 16 2.80 11.97 2.27
CA GLN A 16 2.92 12.48 3.63
C GLN A 16 2.48 13.95 3.77
N ASP A 17 2.90 14.80 2.84
CA ASP A 17 2.55 16.23 2.84
C ASP A 17 1.03 16.46 2.64
N ARG A 18 0.36 15.53 1.98
CA ARG A 18 -1.11 15.52 1.82
C ARG A 18 -1.86 14.81 2.95
N GLY A 19 -1.17 14.29 3.95
CA GLY A 19 -1.77 13.49 5.02
C GLY A 19 -2.38 12.17 4.55
N MET A 20 -1.92 11.67 3.38
CA MET A 20 -2.40 10.42 2.80
C MET A 20 -1.48 9.25 3.15
N TYR A 21 -2.05 8.06 3.22
CA TYR A 21 -1.28 6.85 3.39
C TYR A 21 -0.42 6.55 2.15
N SER A 22 0.89 6.39 2.34
CA SER A 22 1.80 5.98 1.27
C SER A 22 1.88 4.45 1.18
N PRO A 23 1.70 3.84 -0.01
CA PRO A 23 1.91 2.39 -0.18
C PRO A 23 3.39 1.99 -0.12
N MET A 24 4.30 2.98 -0.16
CA MET A 24 5.75 2.79 -0.06
C MET A 24 6.24 3.27 1.30
N GLU A 25 6.88 2.39 2.07
CA GLU A 25 7.50 2.72 3.35
C GLU A 25 8.94 3.20 3.17
N GLN A 26 9.69 2.49 2.35
CA GLN A 26 11.10 2.77 2.10
C GLN A 26 11.49 2.41 0.69
N VAL A 27 12.39 3.20 0.11
CA VAL A 27 13.01 2.91 -1.19
C VAL A 27 14.52 2.90 -1.02
N CYS A 28 15.17 1.86 -1.55
CA CYS A 28 16.60 1.78 -1.62
C CYS A 28 17.03 1.25 -3.01
N GLY A 29 18.26 1.57 -3.39
CA GLY A 29 18.79 1.18 -4.68
C GLY A 29 20.24 0.75 -4.60
N ARG A 30 20.64 -0.05 -5.57
CA ARG A 30 22.04 -0.46 -5.72
C ARG A 30 22.42 -0.59 -7.18
N VAL A 31 23.67 -0.35 -7.47
CA VAL A 31 24.32 -0.77 -8.71
C VAL A 31 25.08 -2.07 -8.42
N LYS A 32 24.93 -3.06 -9.27
CA LYS A 32 25.63 -4.33 -9.15
C LYS A 32 27.13 -4.13 -9.36
N SER A 33 27.97 -4.80 -8.55
CA SER A 33 29.42 -4.72 -8.72
C SER A 33 29.85 -5.29 -10.08
N ILE A 34 30.92 -4.74 -10.67
CA ILE A 34 31.45 -5.16 -11.97
C ILE A 34 31.77 -6.65 -11.97
N SER A 35 32.39 -7.18 -10.90
CA SER A 35 32.66 -8.61 -10.76
C SER A 35 31.38 -9.46 -10.85
N SER A 36 30.31 -9.05 -10.16
CA SER A 36 29.03 -9.77 -10.18
C SER A 36 28.31 -9.66 -11.55
N ILE A 37 28.53 -8.57 -12.29
CA ILE A 37 28.02 -8.40 -13.65
C ILE A 37 28.74 -9.38 -14.58
N LEU A 38 30.07 -9.44 -14.55
CA LEU A 38 30.87 -10.33 -15.36
C LEU A 38 30.60 -11.81 -15.07
N ASP A 39 30.51 -12.19 -13.79
CA ASP A 39 30.15 -13.55 -13.36
C ASP A 39 28.79 -13.98 -13.91
N LYS A 40 27.81 -13.06 -13.90
CA LYS A 40 26.47 -13.35 -14.41
C LYS A 40 26.43 -13.39 -15.92
N ALA A 41 27.18 -12.52 -16.61
CA ALA A 41 27.30 -12.52 -18.05
C ALA A 41 27.94 -13.83 -18.53
N GLN A 42 29.00 -14.29 -17.87
CA GLN A 42 29.64 -15.57 -18.17
C GLN A 42 28.69 -16.76 -17.99
N LYS A 43 27.95 -16.80 -16.86
CA LYS A 43 26.97 -17.86 -16.60
C LYS A 43 25.83 -17.91 -17.61
N LYS A 44 25.48 -16.79 -18.22
CA LYS A 44 24.42 -16.67 -19.24
C LYS A 44 24.97 -16.68 -20.67
N ASN A 45 26.28 -16.83 -20.87
CA ASN A 45 26.95 -16.73 -22.17
C ASN A 45 26.66 -15.41 -22.92
N ILE A 46 26.65 -14.29 -22.19
CA ILE A 46 26.41 -12.96 -22.73
C ILE A 46 27.74 -12.32 -23.09
N GLU A 47 27.88 -11.82 -24.31
CA GLU A 47 29.05 -11.06 -24.78
C GLU A 47 29.17 -9.73 -24.04
N VAL A 48 30.41 -9.26 -23.81
CA VAL A 48 30.66 -8.08 -22.96
C VAL A 48 29.99 -6.81 -23.49
N ASP A 49 29.95 -6.65 -24.81
CA ASP A 49 29.30 -5.52 -25.51
C ASP A 49 27.78 -5.55 -25.45
N LYS A 50 27.17 -6.71 -25.15
CA LYS A 50 25.72 -6.88 -25.01
C LYS A 50 25.23 -6.92 -23.55
N ILE A 51 26.15 -6.76 -22.59
CA ILE A 51 25.82 -6.86 -21.16
C ILE A 51 24.70 -5.86 -20.76
N GLU A 52 24.81 -4.61 -21.20
CA GLU A 52 23.84 -3.56 -20.85
C GLU A 52 22.44 -3.81 -21.41
N GLU A 53 22.35 -4.48 -22.57
CA GLU A 53 21.07 -4.79 -23.21
C GLU A 53 20.41 -6.07 -22.68
N GLN A 54 21.22 -7.05 -22.25
CA GLN A 54 20.74 -8.39 -21.90
C GLN A 54 20.69 -8.67 -20.40
N LEU A 55 21.37 -7.86 -19.57
CA LEU A 55 21.25 -7.98 -18.12
C LEU A 55 20.26 -6.96 -17.56
N ASP A 56 19.21 -7.47 -16.94
CA ASP A 56 18.11 -6.67 -16.41
C ASP A 56 18.37 -6.08 -15.01
N ASP A 57 19.41 -6.56 -14.29
CA ASP A 57 19.66 -6.29 -12.88
C ASP A 57 20.99 -5.61 -12.57
N ILE A 58 21.54 -4.87 -13.56
CA ILE A 58 22.71 -4.02 -13.36
C ILE A 58 22.37 -2.89 -12.38
N ALA A 59 21.24 -2.24 -12.61
CA ALA A 59 20.63 -1.27 -11.72
C ALA A 59 19.42 -1.91 -11.03
N GLY A 60 19.37 -1.82 -9.71
CA GLY A 60 18.29 -2.38 -8.92
C GLY A 60 17.69 -1.34 -7.98
N ILE A 61 16.37 -1.27 -7.94
CA ILE A 61 15.59 -0.53 -6.94
C ILE A 61 14.81 -1.53 -6.11
N ARG A 62 14.74 -1.28 -4.80
CA ARG A 62 13.90 -2.06 -3.90
C ARG A 62 12.94 -1.12 -3.21
N ILE A 63 11.67 -1.42 -3.32
CA ILE A 63 10.57 -0.72 -2.67
C ILE A 63 10.01 -1.63 -1.59
N ILE A 64 9.95 -1.13 -0.38
CA ILE A 64 9.41 -1.83 0.78
C ILE A 64 8.03 -1.26 1.09
N CYS A 65 7.05 -2.16 1.24
CA CYS A 65 5.67 -1.87 1.61
C CYS A 65 5.40 -2.38 3.03
N GLN A 66 4.43 -1.81 3.71
CA GLN A 66 3.98 -2.31 5.01
C GLN A 66 3.14 -3.58 4.84
N PHE A 67 2.24 -3.60 3.86
CA PHE A 67 1.24 -4.66 3.66
C PHE A 67 1.34 -5.26 2.26
N VAL A 68 0.81 -6.48 2.11
CA VAL A 68 0.83 -7.22 0.83
C VAL A 68 0.04 -6.48 -0.25
N GLU A 69 -1.11 -5.90 0.09
CA GLU A 69 -1.99 -5.17 -0.83
C GLU A 69 -1.34 -3.91 -1.41
N ASP A 70 -0.34 -3.36 -0.72
CA ASP A 70 0.37 -2.19 -1.19
C ASP A 70 1.33 -2.51 -2.34
N ILE A 71 1.73 -3.78 -2.46
CA ILE A 71 2.62 -4.23 -3.55
C ILE A 71 1.96 -3.99 -4.90
N GLU A 72 0.68 -4.36 -5.05
CA GLU A 72 -0.04 -4.14 -6.32
C GLU A 72 -0.28 -2.65 -6.57
N LYS A 73 -0.60 -1.87 -5.54
CA LYS A 73 -0.72 -0.42 -5.68
C LYS A 73 0.57 0.24 -6.18
N VAL A 74 1.74 -0.22 -5.67
CA VAL A 74 3.04 0.27 -6.13
C VAL A 74 3.32 -0.20 -7.55
N ALA A 75 2.98 -1.44 -7.91
CA ALA A 75 3.11 -1.94 -9.27
C ALA A 75 2.25 -1.11 -10.25
N ASP A 76 1.01 -0.77 -9.88
CA ASP A 76 0.14 0.10 -10.68
C ASP A 76 0.69 1.51 -10.81
N LEU A 77 1.24 2.08 -9.73
CA LEU A 77 1.92 3.38 -9.81
C LEU A 77 3.07 3.36 -10.83
N ILE A 78 3.83 2.27 -10.90
CA ILE A 78 4.93 2.12 -11.86
C ILE A 78 4.40 1.92 -13.27
N ARG A 79 3.37 1.09 -13.50
CA ARG A 79 2.74 0.84 -14.81
C ARG A 79 2.20 2.13 -15.44
N ASN A 80 1.65 3.02 -14.62
CA ASN A 80 1.02 4.27 -15.07
C ASN A 80 2.01 5.43 -15.23
N ARG A 81 3.31 5.22 -15.03
CA ARG A 81 4.31 6.28 -15.23
C ARG A 81 4.61 6.52 -16.69
N SER A 82 4.73 7.79 -17.05
CA SER A 82 5.10 8.23 -18.41
C SER A 82 6.62 8.29 -18.64
N ASP A 83 7.43 8.29 -17.55
CA ASP A 83 8.88 8.45 -17.63
C ASP A 83 9.66 7.13 -17.66
N MET A 84 8.95 6.00 -17.67
CA MET A 84 9.53 4.66 -17.82
C MET A 84 8.53 3.70 -18.47
N GLN A 85 9.01 2.59 -19.01
CA GLN A 85 8.19 1.57 -19.62
C GLN A 85 8.45 0.22 -18.95
N VAL A 86 7.39 -0.46 -18.53
CA VAL A 86 7.47 -1.83 -18.00
C VAL A 86 7.72 -2.81 -19.15
N VAL A 87 8.79 -3.59 -19.03
CA VAL A 87 9.20 -4.59 -20.03
C VAL A 87 8.74 -5.99 -19.63
N THR A 88 8.89 -6.34 -18.35
CA THR A 88 8.57 -7.68 -17.83
C THR A 88 8.18 -7.58 -16.37
N GLU A 89 7.21 -8.40 -15.98
CA GLU A 89 6.79 -8.56 -14.59
C GLU A 89 6.89 -10.04 -14.18
N LYS A 90 7.25 -10.29 -12.91
CA LYS A 90 7.33 -11.63 -12.32
C LYS A 90 6.76 -11.59 -10.91
N ASP A 91 5.64 -12.26 -10.74
CA ASP A 91 4.95 -12.39 -9.46
C ASP A 91 5.46 -13.63 -8.70
N TYR A 92 6.40 -13.40 -7.78
CA TYR A 92 6.83 -14.41 -6.81
C TYR A 92 6.06 -14.34 -5.49
N ILE A 93 5.00 -13.55 -5.40
CA ILE A 93 4.11 -13.51 -4.24
C ILE A 93 3.10 -14.65 -4.34
N ASN A 94 2.41 -14.74 -5.48
CA ASN A 94 1.47 -15.81 -5.77
C ASN A 94 2.15 -17.09 -6.30
N HIS A 95 3.34 -16.94 -6.91
CA HIS A 95 4.13 -18.03 -7.46
C HIS A 95 5.50 -18.12 -6.75
N MET A 96 5.47 -18.42 -5.46
CA MET A 96 6.64 -18.51 -4.60
C MET A 96 7.69 -19.49 -5.14
N LYS A 97 8.97 -19.12 -5.03
CA LYS A 97 10.06 -20.05 -5.35
C LYS A 97 10.15 -21.18 -4.31
N SER A 98 10.68 -22.33 -4.71
CA SER A 98 10.90 -23.49 -3.82
C SER A 98 11.75 -23.19 -2.57
N SER A 99 12.53 -22.11 -2.59
CA SER A 99 13.29 -21.62 -1.44
C SER A 99 12.45 -20.89 -0.39
N GLY A 100 11.20 -20.54 -0.69
CA GLY A 100 10.38 -19.65 0.13
C GLY A 100 10.50 -18.17 -0.24
N TYR A 101 11.29 -17.83 -1.27
CA TYR A 101 11.47 -16.45 -1.71
C TYR A 101 10.19 -15.85 -2.29
N ARG A 102 9.81 -14.67 -1.80
CA ARG A 102 8.65 -13.89 -2.24
C ARG A 102 9.06 -12.45 -2.56
N SER A 103 8.62 -11.94 -3.68
CA SER A 103 8.81 -10.56 -4.13
C SER A 103 8.02 -10.33 -5.42
N TYR A 104 7.58 -9.12 -5.68
CA TYR A 104 7.13 -8.73 -7.01
C TYR A 104 8.29 -8.06 -7.75
N HIS A 105 8.60 -8.52 -8.97
CA HIS A 105 9.70 -7.99 -9.77
C HIS A 105 9.17 -7.33 -11.02
N MET A 106 9.64 -6.12 -11.30
CA MET A 106 9.37 -5.40 -12.53
C MET A 106 10.71 -5.03 -13.18
N ILE A 107 10.85 -5.35 -14.46
CA ILE A 107 11.95 -4.83 -15.27
C ILE A 107 11.40 -3.65 -16.04
N VAL A 108 11.98 -2.48 -15.82
CA VAL A 108 11.59 -1.26 -16.52
C VAL A 108 12.71 -0.77 -17.43
N SER A 109 12.32 -0.23 -18.57
CA SER A 109 13.17 0.54 -19.47
C SER A 109 13.10 2.00 -19.07
N TYR A 110 14.24 2.59 -18.69
CA TYR A 110 14.32 3.94 -18.15
C TYR A 110 15.31 4.80 -18.94
N PRO A 111 14.88 5.92 -19.54
CA PRO A 111 15.77 6.85 -20.22
C PRO A 111 16.55 7.69 -19.20
N VAL A 112 17.86 7.77 -19.36
CA VAL A 112 18.77 8.58 -18.55
C VAL A 112 19.48 9.58 -19.45
N GLU A 113 19.46 10.84 -19.09
CA GLU A 113 20.23 11.86 -19.76
C GLU A 113 21.71 11.77 -19.35
N THR A 114 22.59 11.67 -20.32
CA THR A 114 24.04 11.65 -20.12
C THR A 114 24.69 12.77 -20.91
N PHE A 115 25.95 13.08 -20.64
CA PHE A 115 26.70 14.08 -21.43
C PHE A 115 26.79 13.71 -22.92
N SER A 116 26.62 12.43 -23.27
CA SER A 116 26.63 11.92 -24.64
C SER A 116 25.23 11.80 -25.26
N GLY A 117 24.20 12.28 -24.58
CA GLY A 117 22.79 12.17 -24.97
C GLY A 117 22.00 11.19 -24.12
N THR A 118 20.75 10.97 -24.50
CA THR A 118 19.83 10.06 -23.80
C THR A 118 20.26 8.61 -23.99
N LYS A 119 20.39 7.88 -22.89
CA LYS A 119 20.67 6.44 -22.88
C LYS A 119 19.53 5.72 -22.16
N THR A 120 18.99 4.69 -22.79
CA THR A 120 17.98 3.83 -22.15
C THR A 120 18.65 2.68 -21.42
N ILE A 121 18.32 2.50 -20.14
CA ILE A 121 18.85 1.43 -19.30
C ILE A 121 17.72 0.55 -18.76
N ARG A 122 18.02 -0.73 -18.51
CA ARG A 122 17.13 -1.63 -17.80
C ARG A 122 17.37 -1.55 -16.30
N VAL A 123 16.29 -1.48 -15.54
CA VAL A 123 16.31 -1.42 -14.07
C VAL A 123 15.39 -2.47 -13.52
N GLU A 124 15.90 -3.31 -12.61
CA GLU A 124 15.07 -4.24 -11.85
C GLU A 124 14.49 -3.53 -10.63
N ILE A 125 13.15 -3.46 -10.56
CA ILE A 125 12.43 -2.97 -9.38
C ILE A 125 11.87 -4.17 -8.63
N GLN A 126 12.26 -4.33 -7.37
CA GLN A 126 11.79 -5.38 -6.46
C GLN A 126 10.86 -4.76 -5.44
N ILE A 127 9.62 -5.22 -5.37
CA ILE A 127 8.61 -4.73 -4.42
C ILE A 127 8.32 -5.85 -3.42
N ARG A 128 8.39 -5.54 -2.12
CA ARG A 128 8.29 -6.51 -1.02
C ARG A 128 7.63 -5.88 0.19
N THR A 129 7.07 -6.73 1.07
CA THR A 129 6.75 -6.30 2.43
C THR A 129 8.02 -6.21 3.30
N LEU A 130 7.90 -5.57 4.45
CA LEU A 130 8.96 -5.56 5.48
C LEU A 130 9.38 -6.99 5.86
N ALA A 131 8.42 -7.89 6.05
CA ALA A 131 8.68 -9.28 6.43
C ALA A 131 9.36 -10.09 5.31
N MET A 132 8.93 -9.92 4.06
CA MET A 132 9.59 -10.50 2.88
C MET A 132 11.02 -10.00 2.75
N ASN A 133 11.24 -8.71 2.99
CA ASN A 133 12.58 -8.11 2.91
C ASN A 133 13.50 -8.63 4.02
N PHE A 134 13.00 -8.77 5.23
CA PHE A 134 13.74 -9.38 6.36
C PHE A 134 14.22 -10.78 5.98
N TRP A 135 13.34 -11.66 5.53
CA TRP A 135 13.67 -13.03 5.15
C TRP A 135 14.71 -13.06 4.02
N SER A 136 14.47 -12.31 2.94
CA SER A 136 15.36 -12.28 1.79
C SER A 136 16.76 -11.77 2.12
N THR A 137 16.88 -10.84 3.07
CA THR A 137 18.17 -10.30 3.50
C THR A 137 18.97 -11.35 4.27
N ILE A 138 18.31 -12.09 5.16
CA ILE A 138 18.96 -13.16 5.94
C ILE A 138 19.32 -14.36 5.05
N GLU A 139 18.39 -14.81 4.21
CA GLU A 139 18.62 -15.92 3.27
C GLU A 139 19.81 -15.64 2.37
N HIS A 140 19.88 -14.45 1.76
CA HIS A 140 21.00 -14.05 0.93
C HIS A 140 22.32 -13.99 1.69
N SER A 141 22.32 -13.49 2.95
CA SER A 141 23.51 -13.45 3.80
C SER A 141 24.02 -14.85 4.14
N LEU A 142 23.10 -15.78 4.44
CA LEU A 142 23.45 -17.17 4.73
C LEU A 142 23.96 -17.90 3.49
N GLN A 143 23.33 -17.73 2.34
CA GLN A 143 23.81 -18.30 1.05
C GLN A 143 25.23 -17.82 0.72
N TYR A 144 25.51 -16.53 0.92
CA TYR A 144 26.84 -15.97 0.69
C TYR A 144 27.89 -16.58 1.62
N LYS A 145 27.59 -16.76 2.92
CA LYS A 145 28.50 -17.35 3.91
C LYS A 145 28.80 -18.81 3.65
N TYR A 146 27.80 -19.60 3.23
CA TYR A 146 27.93 -21.04 3.03
C TYR A 146 28.34 -21.44 1.61
N LYS A 147 28.62 -20.49 0.70
CA LYS A 147 29.19 -20.69 -0.64
C LYS A 147 28.81 -22.03 -1.31
N GLN A 148 27.57 -22.25 -1.61
CA GLN A 148 27.03 -23.43 -2.31
C GLN A 148 26.72 -24.69 -1.49
N HIS A 149 27.06 -24.79 -0.22
CA HIS A 149 26.81 -25.99 0.60
C HIS A 149 25.96 -25.68 1.82
N MET A 150 24.80 -25.03 1.62
CA MET A 150 23.85 -24.86 2.72
C MET A 150 23.28 -26.23 3.12
N PRO A 151 23.45 -26.66 4.39
CA PRO A 151 22.89 -27.93 4.86
C PRO A 151 21.36 -27.99 4.70
N ASP A 152 20.84 -29.17 4.34
CA ASP A 152 19.41 -29.33 4.06
C ASP A 152 18.53 -28.96 5.26
N HIS A 153 18.94 -29.30 6.49
CA HIS A 153 18.21 -28.93 7.70
C HIS A 153 18.11 -27.39 7.92
N ILE A 154 19.08 -26.61 7.42
CA ILE A 154 19.02 -25.15 7.47
C ILE A 154 18.07 -24.63 6.38
N ARG A 155 18.09 -25.23 5.18
CA ARG A 155 17.17 -24.91 4.09
C ARG A 155 15.71 -25.17 4.51
N GLU A 156 15.44 -26.30 5.16
CA GLU A 156 14.11 -26.61 5.70
C GLU A 156 13.66 -25.60 6.78
N LYS A 157 14.58 -25.17 7.65
CA LYS A 157 14.27 -24.13 8.63
C LYS A 157 13.94 -22.80 7.96
N LEU A 158 14.70 -22.41 6.93
CA LEU A 158 14.42 -21.18 6.18
C LEU A 158 13.05 -21.24 5.46
N SER A 159 12.69 -22.40 4.90
CA SER A 159 11.37 -22.60 4.30
C SER A 159 10.25 -22.43 5.35
N ARG A 160 10.37 -23.04 6.53
CA ARG A 160 9.37 -22.85 7.61
C ARG A 160 9.27 -21.40 8.10
N VAL A 161 10.39 -20.66 8.10
CA VAL A 161 10.36 -19.22 8.41
C VAL A 161 9.64 -18.45 7.31
N ALA A 162 9.81 -18.83 6.03
CA ALA A 162 9.08 -18.21 4.93
C ALA A 162 7.57 -18.43 5.07
N ASP A 163 7.13 -19.65 5.46
CA ASP A 163 5.71 -19.95 5.72
C ASP A 163 5.16 -19.10 6.89
N ALA A 164 5.93 -18.94 7.97
CA ALA A 164 5.55 -18.09 9.10
C ALA A 164 5.41 -16.61 8.70
N ILE A 165 6.22 -16.13 7.75
CA ILE A 165 6.13 -14.77 7.22
C ILE A 165 4.86 -14.57 6.40
N ILE A 166 4.40 -15.59 5.67
CA ILE A 166 3.10 -15.53 4.97
C ILE A 166 1.96 -15.32 5.96
N VAL A 167 1.97 -16.07 7.05
CA VAL A 167 0.97 -15.92 8.11
C VAL A 167 1.05 -14.52 8.72
N LEU A 168 2.25 -14.04 9.04
CA LEU A 168 2.45 -12.69 9.60
C LEU A 168 1.93 -11.60 8.67
N ASP A 169 2.27 -11.63 7.39
CA ASP A 169 1.80 -10.67 6.39
C ASP A 169 0.26 -10.65 6.32
N ASN A 170 -0.39 -11.83 6.30
CA ASN A 170 -1.83 -11.96 6.24
C ASN A 170 -2.52 -11.43 7.51
N GLU A 171 -2.00 -11.77 8.70
CA GLU A 171 -2.54 -11.26 9.97
C GLU A 171 -2.41 -9.73 10.05
N MET A 172 -1.29 -9.16 9.62
CA MET A 172 -1.12 -7.71 9.59
C MET A 172 -2.07 -7.02 8.61
N SER A 173 -2.36 -7.64 7.46
CA SER A 173 -3.37 -7.15 6.52
C SER A 173 -4.78 -7.19 7.14
N THR A 174 -5.10 -8.25 7.88
CA THR A 174 -6.38 -8.37 8.60
C THR A 174 -6.53 -7.26 9.65
N VAL A 175 -5.51 -7.08 10.49
CA VAL A 175 -5.49 -6.01 11.52
C VAL A 175 -5.68 -4.63 10.88
N ARG A 176 -5.01 -4.37 9.75
CA ARG A 176 -5.21 -3.11 9.01
C ARG A 176 -6.66 -2.93 8.57
N SER A 177 -7.26 -3.97 7.97
CA SER A 177 -8.65 -3.90 7.49
C SER A 177 -9.61 -3.64 8.63
N GLU A 178 -9.47 -4.31 9.77
CA GLU A 178 -10.30 -4.10 10.96
C GLU A 178 -10.17 -2.68 11.51
N ILE A 179 -8.96 -2.12 11.55
CA ILE A 179 -8.73 -0.72 11.97
C ILE A 179 -9.42 0.25 11.00
N MET A 180 -9.29 0.04 9.68
CA MET A 180 -9.91 0.89 8.66
C MET A 180 -11.43 0.84 8.76
N ASP A 181 -12.02 -0.33 8.97
CA ASP A 181 -13.47 -0.51 9.15
C ASP A 181 -13.97 0.18 10.41
N ALA A 182 -13.23 0.07 11.52
CA ALA A 182 -13.55 0.77 12.77
C ALA A 182 -13.47 2.29 12.59
N GLN A 183 -12.46 2.81 11.91
CA GLN A 183 -12.32 4.24 11.62
C GLN A 183 -13.45 4.76 10.72
N ASN A 184 -13.80 4.02 9.66
CA ASN A 184 -14.90 4.35 8.77
C ASN A 184 -16.23 4.39 9.53
N SER A 185 -16.49 3.41 10.38
CA SER A 185 -17.70 3.35 11.22
C SER A 185 -17.78 4.55 12.16
N CYS A 186 -16.67 4.91 12.81
CA CYS A 186 -16.59 6.09 13.68
C CYS A 186 -16.84 7.40 12.91
N GLN A 187 -16.28 7.53 11.71
CA GLN A 187 -16.47 8.71 10.86
C GLN A 187 -17.93 8.85 10.39
N ILE A 188 -18.55 7.73 9.98
CA ILE A 188 -19.98 7.71 9.61
C ILE A 188 -20.84 8.14 10.79
N GLN A 189 -20.59 7.61 11.99
CA GLN A 189 -21.32 7.99 13.21
C GLN A 189 -21.17 9.48 13.51
N THR A 190 -19.94 10.02 13.42
CA THR A 190 -19.67 11.44 13.67
C THR A 190 -20.39 12.35 12.69
N ASN A 191 -20.38 12.02 11.40
CA ASN A 191 -21.10 12.78 10.38
C ASN A 191 -22.60 12.75 10.62
N LEU A 192 -23.16 11.57 10.89
CA LEU A 192 -24.58 11.39 11.15
C LEU A 192 -25.06 12.19 12.37
N VAL A 193 -24.28 12.17 13.46
CA VAL A 193 -24.57 12.99 14.66
C VAL A 193 -24.54 14.48 14.32
N LYS A 194 -23.58 14.93 13.52
CA LYS A 194 -23.51 16.32 13.08
C LYS A 194 -24.74 16.74 12.26
N ASP A 195 -25.19 15.89 11.35
CA ASP A 195 -26.36 16.14 10.52
C ASP A 195 -27.64 16.18 11.35
N ILE A 196 -27.81 15.25 12.30
CA ILE A 196 -28.91 15.25 13.27
C ILE A 196 -28.93 16.55 14.07
N LEU A 197 -27.80 16.98 14.62
CA LEU A 197 -27.73 18.22 15.40
C LEU A 197 -28.05 19.46 14.55
N ASN A 198 -27.61 19.51 13.29
CA ASN A 198 -27.97 20.58 12.37
C ASN A 198 -29.47 20.61 12.08
N ASN A 199 -30.11 19.45 11.88
CA ASN A 199 -31.55 19.34 11.67
C ASN A 199 -32.32 19.78 12.90
N ILE A 200 -31.91 19.37 14.09
CA ILE A 200 -32.51 19.83 15.35
C ILE A 200 -32.38 21.36 15.48
N GLN A 201 -31.20 21.92 15.14
CA GLN A 201 -30.98 23.37 15.18
C GLN A 201 -31.88 24.11 14.19
N ASN A 202 -32.10 23.60 13.00
CA ASN A 202 -33.02 24.18 12.02
C ASN A 202 -34.48 24.18 12.53
N LEU A 203 -34.89 23.09 13.20
CA LEU A 203 -36.22 22.98 13.82
C LEU A 203 -36.47 24.00 14.94
N TYR A 204 -35.41 24.55 15.58
CA TYR A 204 -35.62 25.60 16.62
C TYR A 204 -36.33 26.85 16.08
N THR A 205 -36.25 27.12 14.80
CA THR A 205 -36.87 28.30 14.17
C THR A 205 -38.31 28.07 13.73
N ILE A 206 -38.73 26.81 13.53
CA ILE A 206 -39.99 26.47 12.89
C ILE A 206 -40.89 25.54 13.73
N ALA A 207 -40.34 24.77 14.67
CA ALA A 207 -41.06 23.78 15.42
C ALA A 207 -41.54 24.28 16.80
N ASN A 208 -42.54 23.58 17.39
CA ASN A 208 -43.04 23.85 18.73
C ASN A 208 -42.01 23.43 19.79
N LYS A 209 -41.82 24.27 20.83
CA LYS A 209 -40.89 24.00 21.94
C LYS A 209 -41.07 22.64 22.60
N ARG A 210 -42.33 22.14 22.75
CA ARG A 210 -42.62 20.85 23.39
C ARG A 210 -42.18 19.67 22.53
N GLU A 211 -42.26 19.76 21.21
CA GLU A 211 -41.81 18.72 20.28
C GLU A 211 -40.30 18.70 20.20
N LEU A 212 -39.67 19.85 20.19
CA LEU A 212 -38.21 19.98 20.17
C LEU A 212 -37.56 19.29 21.39
N VAL A 213 -38.11 19.47 22.58
CA VAL A 213 -37.62 18.80 23.79
C VAL A 213 -37.72 17.29 23.65
N LYS A 214 -38.85 16.76 23.12
CA LYS A 214 -39.00 15.31 22.89
C LYS A 214 -37.99 14.76 21.91
N ILE A 215 -37.75 15.48 20.80
CA ILE A 215 -36.76 15.11 19.78
C ILE A 215 -35.35 15.08 20.39
N GLN A 216 -35.02 16.08 21.21
CA GLN A 216 -33.70 16.11 21.87
C GLN A 216 -33.55 14.98 22.90
N ASP A 217 -34.55 14.72 23.72
CA ASP A 217 -34.52 13.63 24.71
C ASP A 217 -34.37 12.27 24.01
N GLU A 218 -35.06 12.07 22.89
CA GLU A 218 -34.95 10.85 22.11
C GLU A 218 -33.56 10.71 21.43
N PHE A 219 -33.03 11.79 20.87
CA PHE A 219 -31.69 11.81 20.34
C PHE A 219 -30.66 11.42 21.40
N TYR A 220 -30.69 12.03 22.59
CA TYR A 220 -29.73 11.70 23.65
C TYR A 220 -29.83 10.25 24.08
N ARG A 221 -31.06 9.71 24.22
CA ARG A 221 -31.27 8.30 24.54
C ARG A 221 -30.66 7.36 23.50
N ILE A 222 -30.86 7.65 22.20
CA ILE A 222 -30.30 6.83 21.10
C ILE A 222 -28.79 6.99 21.05
N TYR A 223 -28.26 8.20 21.22
CA TYR A 223 -26.82 8.47 21.21
C TYR A 223 -26.08 7.69 22.30
N GLU A 224 -26.64 7.55 23.49
CA GLU A 224 -26.06 6.76 24.59
C GLU A 224 -25.96 5.26 24.26
N THR A 225 -26.84 4.72 23.43
CA THR A 225 -26.77 3.30 23.01
C THR A 225 -25.62 2.99 22.08
N LYS A 226 -25.03 4.00 21.41
CA LYS A 226 -24.01 3.87 20.35
C LYS A 226 -24.45 3.00 19.16
N ASP A 227 -25.73 2.78 18.99
CA ASP A 227 -26.29 1.98 17.90
C ASP A 227 -26.43 2.85 16.63
N LEU A 228 -25.61 2.56 15.63
CA LEU A 228 -25.59 3.28 14.37
C LEU A 228 -26.90 3.14 13.57
N GLU A 229 -27.56 1.98 13.64
CA GLU A 229 -28.84 1.76 12.95
C GLU A 229 -29.97 2.57 13.55
N GLN A 230 -30.01 2.67 14.87
CA GLN A 230 -30.98 3.53 15.54
C GLN A 230 -30.76 5.01 15.23
N LEU A 231 -29.48 5.45 15.17
CA LEU A 231 -29.15 6.82 14.76
C LEU A 231 -29.57 7.11 13.32
N ARG A 232 -29.37 6.16 12.40
CA ARG A 232 -29.80 6.32 11.00
C ARG A 232 -31.32 6.42 10.86
N ARG A 233 -32.05 5.58 11.55
CA ARG A 233 -33.52 5.64 11.56
C ARG A 233 -34.00 6.97 12.11
N PHE A 234 -33.46 7.39 13.24
CA PHE A 234 -33.79 8.67 13.84
C PHE A 234 -33.50 9.86 12.93
N HIS A 235 -32.35 9.84 12.21
CA HIS A 235 -32.02 10.86 11.21
C HIS A 235 -33.09 10.93 10.10
N SER A 236 -33.46 9.77 9.53
CA SER A 236 -34.50 9.69 8.50
C SER A 236 -35.85 10.19 8.96
N ASP A 237 -36.25 9.85 10.21
CA ASP A 237 -37.50 10.32 10.80
C ASP A 237 -37.46 11.84 11.02
N LEU A 238 -36.31 12.38 11.44
CA LEU A 238 -36.08 13.80 11.62
C LEU A 238 -36.16 14.59 10.31
N ASP A 239 -35.60 14.03 9.23
CA ASP A 239 -35.68 14.60 7.88
C ASP A 239 -37.14 14.74 7.43
N ASN A 240 -37.93 13.67 7.60
CA ASN A 240 -39.36 13.66 7.28
C ASN A 240 -40.14 14.73 8.09
N ILE A 241 -39.82 14.88 9.38
CA ILE A 241 -40.43 15.91 10.25
C ILE A 241 -40.05 17.30 9.73
N THR A 242 -38.78 17.52 9.40
CA THR A 242 -38.28 18.82 8.92
C THR A 242 -38.93 19.21 7.58
N GLU A 243 -39.06 18.26 6.65
CA GLU A 243 -39.79 18.48 5.40
C GLU A 243 -41.28 18.84 5.63
N GLY A 244 -41.94 18.15 6.54
CA GLY A 244 -43.33 18.42 6.91
C GLY A 244 -43.53 19.85 7.41
N TYR A 245 -42.63 20.38 8.22
CA TYR A 245 -42.66 21.77 8.69
C TYR A 245 -42.41 22.79 7.57
N HIS A 246 -41.51 22.48 6.64
CA HIS A 246 -41.25 23.36 5.48
C HIS A 246 -42.48 23.46 4.57
N VAL A 247 -43.21 22.38 4.32
CA VAL A 247 -44.43 22.39 3.49
C VAL A 247 -45.52 23.25 4.15
N GLN A 248 -45.70 23.15 5.47
CA GLN A 248 -46.70 23.95 6.21
C GLN A 248 -46.37 25.45 6.31
N ALA A 249 -45.08 25.83 6.16
CA ALA A 249 -44.64 27.23 6.20
C ALA A 249 -44.84 27.96 4.87
N PHE A 250 -45.13 27.24 3.78
CA PHE A 250 -45.39 27.80 2.44
C PHE A 250 -46.87 27.79 2.03
N GLU A 251 -47.78 27.25 2.87
CA GLU A 251 -49.24 27.42 2.77
C GLU A 251 -49.74 28.59 3.65
#